data_6a169a5a869f3a7bac0e0bce14b56a08
#
_entry.id   6a169a5a869f3a7bac0e0bce14b56a08
#
_cell.length_a   1.000
_cell.length_b   1.000
_cell.length_c   1.000
_cell.angle_alpha   90.00
_cell.angle_beta   90.00
_cell.angle_gamma   90.00
#
_symmetry.space_group_name_H-M   'P 1'
#
loop_
_entity.id
_entity.type
_entity.pdbx_description
1 polymer ?
#
loop_
_entity_poly.entity_id
_entity_poly.type
_entity_poly.pdbx_seq_one_letter_code
_entity_poly.pdbx_strand_id
1 'polypeptide(L)'
;MTRHAVVESPVGPLLLVERDGRLTGLYTDGQRHLPDAASFGPRDDDVLTEAREQLTAYFAGELRDFDLPLAPLGTPFQVDVWEALRRVPYGRTCTYGELAAAVGRPTAVRAVGAANGRNPISIVVPCHRVVGANGRLIGYAGGVDRKAALLSLEQGSTLF
;
A
#
# COMPACT_ATOMS: atom_id res chain seq x y z
N MET A 1 5.59 -17.99 -12.28
CA MET A 1 4.36 -17.71 -13.00
C MET A 1 3.57 -16.64 -12.26
N THR A 2 3.08 -15.65 -12.98
CA THR A 2 2.33 -14.54 -12.39
C THR A 2 0.83 -14.77 -12.54
N ARG A 3 0.07 -14.54 -11.49
CA ARG A 3 -1.40 -14.65 -11.48
C ARG A 3 -1.96 -13.51 -10.64
N HIS A 4 -3.25 -13.22 -10.80
CA HIS A 4 -3.89 -12.20 -9.98
C HIS A 4 -5.24 -12.67 -9.46
N ALA A 5 -5.66 -12.05 -8.37
CA ALA A 5 -6.98 -12.25 -7.76
C ALA A 5 -7.62 -10.89 -7.55
N VAL A 6 -8.94 -10.86 -7.49
CA VAL A 6 -9.71 -9.65 -7.20
C VAL A 6 -10.47 -9.87 -5.89
N VAL A 7 -10.38 -8.89 -4.99
CA VAL A 7 -11.03 -8.94 -3.69
C VAL A 7 -11.85 -7.66 -3.52
N GLU A 8 -13.12 -7.81 -3.13
CA GLU A 8 -13.95 -6.66 -2.82
C GLU A 8 -13.55 -6.07 -1.46
N SER A 9 -13.65 -4.76 -1.33
CA SER A 9 -13.34 -4.07 -0.09
C SER A 9 -14.17 -2.79 0.05
N PRO A 10 -14.20 -2.18 1.27
CA PRO A 10 -14.87 -0.89 1.46
C PRO A 10 -14.30 0.26 0.62
N VAL A 11 -13.08 0.12 0.13
CA VAL A 11 -12.46 1.13 -0.76
C VAL A 11 -12.53 0.73 -2.24
N GLY A 12 -13.38 -0.23 -2.57
CA GLY A 12 -13.56 -0.75 -3.92
C GLY A 12 -12.79 -2.04 -4.19
N PRO A 13 -12.87 -2.56 -5.42
CA PRO A 13 -12.14 -3.77 -5.77
C PRO A 13 -10.63 -3.60 -5.60
N LEU A 14 -9.99 -4.60 -5.02
CA LEU A 14 -8.53 -4.67 -4.90
C LEU A 14 -8.02 -5.76 -5.82
N LEU A 15 -7.00 -5.43 -6.61
CA LEU A 15 -6.34 -6.37 -7.49
C LEU A 15 -5.02 -6.79 -6.84
N LEU A 16 -4.91 -8.08 -6.53
CA LEU A 16 -3.73 -8.66 -5.90
C LEU A 16 -2.95 -9.45 -6.94
N VAL A 17 -1.64 -9.21 -7.03
CA VAL A 17 -0.77 -9.91 -7.96
C VAL A 17 0.19 -10.81 -7.21
N GLU A 18 0.24 -12.06 -7.64
CA GLU A 18 1.09 -13.10 -7.04
C GLU A 18 2.14 -13.56 -8.03
N ARG A 19 3.35 -13.76 -7.54
CA ARG A 19 4.40 -14.45 -8.25
C ARG A 19 5.15 -15.36 -7.29
N ASP A 20 5.20 -16.65 -7.62
CA ASP A 20 5.91 -17.66 -6.83
C ASP A 20 5.48 -17.67 -5.35
N GLY A 21 4.19 -17.53 -5.10
CA GLY A 21 3.62 -17.54 -3.75
C GLY A 21 3.74 -16.23 -2.98
N ARG A 22 4.32 -15.20 -3.57
CA ARG A 22 4.52 -13.90 -2.92
C ARG A 22 3.62 -12.83 -3.50
N LEU A 23 3.23 -11.88 -2.68
CA LEU A 23 2.48 -10.71 -3.10
C LEU A 23 3.44 -9.70 -3.73
N THR A 24 3.26 -9.44 -5.02
CA THR A 24 4.09 -8.48 -5.76
C THR A 24 3.37 -7.18 -6.07
N GLY A 25 2.03 -7.19 -6.00
CA GLY A 25 1.23 -6.01 -6.25
C GLY A 25 -0.10 -6.06 -5.53
N LEU A 26 -0.57 -4.90 -5.12
CA LEU A 26 -1.92 -4.68 -4.62
C LEU A 26 -2.35 -3.30 -5.10
N TYR A 27 -3.35 -3.26 -5.97
CA TYR A 27 -3.78 -2.04 -6.63
C TYR A 27 -5.26 -1.78 -6.39
N THR A 28 -5.61 -0.50 -6.23
CA THR A 28 -7.00 -0.07 -6.18
C THR A 28 -7.50 0.23 -7.59
N ASP A 29 -8.82 0.16 -7.78
CA ASP A 29 -9.42 0.43 -9.08
C ASP A 29 -9.17 1.86 -9.54
N GLY A 30 -8.67 2.01 -10.76
CA GLY A 30 -8.44 3.32 -11.37
C GLY A 30 -7.30 4.14 -10.77
N GLN A 31 -6.44 3.54 -9.95
CA GLN A 31 -5.34 4.28 -9.33
C GLN A 31 -4.30 4.77 -10.34
N ARG A 32 -3.48 5.74 -9.90
CA ARG A 32 -2.34 6.23 -10.69
C ARG A 32 -1.25 5.17 -10.75
N HIS A 33 -0.47 5.19 -11.82
CA HIS A 33 0.68 4.29 -12.02
C HIS A 33 0.30 2.81 -12.04
N LEU A 34 -0.92 2.51 -12.49
CA LEU A 34 -1.37 1.12 -12.64
C LEU A 34 -0.57 0.46 -13.76
N PRO A 35 0.07 -0.71 -13.50
CA PRO A 35 0.75 -1.44 -14.56
C PRO A 35 -0.20 -1.92 -15.64
N ASP A 36 0.36 -2.29 -16.80
CA ASP A 36 -0.41 -2.89 -17.89
C ASP A 36 -1.08 -4.18 -17.39
N ALA A 37 -2.37 -4.31 -17.68
CA ALA A 37 -3.17 -5.47 -17.28
C ALA A 37 -2.56 -6.81 -17.76
N ALA A 38 -1.88 -6.82 -18.89
CA ALA A 38 -1.21 -8.01 -19.39
C ALA A 38 -0.11 -8.52 -18.43
N SER A 39 0.47 -7.65 -17.61
CA SER A 39 1.52 -8.02 -16.66
C SER A 39 1.00 -8.81 -15.45
N PHE A 40 -0.30 -8.82 -15.21
CA PHE A 40 -0.89 -9.47 -14.04
C PHE A 40 -1.06 -10.98 -14.21
N GLY A 41 -0.91 -11.48 -15.41
CA GLY A 41 -1.16 -12.89 -15.71
C GLY A 41 -2.64 -13.26 -15.63
N PRO A 42 -2.97 -14.55 -15.74
CA PRO A 42 -4.36 -15.00 -15.66
C PRO A 42 -4.97 -14.76 -14.28
N ARG A 43 -6.28 -14.55 -14.26
CA ARG A 43 -7.03 -14.41 -13.02
C ARG A 43 -7.24 -15.77 -12.38
N ASP A 44 -6.96 -15.84 -11.09
CA ASP A 44 -7.18 -17.02 -10.25
C ASP A 44 -7.51 -16.53 -8.85
N ASP A 45 -8.79 -16.49 -8.50
CA ASP A 45 -9.23 -15.97 -7.21
C ASP A 45 -8.94 -16.90 -6.03
N ASP A 46 -8.34 -18.08 -6.29
CA ASP A 46 -7.93 -19.01 -5.25
C ASP A 46 -6.49 -18.78 -4.77
N VAL A 47 -5.71 -17.93 -5.45
CA VAL A 47 -4.36 -17.60 -4.99
C VAL A 47 -4.40 -16.54 -3.89
N LEU A 48 -3.32 -16.44 -3.13
CA LEU A 48 -3.15 -15.44 -2.08
C LEU A 48 -4.26 -15.49 -1.02
N THR A 49 -4.64 -16.69 -0.61
CA THR A 49 -5.71 -16.89 0.40
C THR A 49 -5.40 -16.13 1.69
N GLU A 50 -4.17 -16.21 2.21
CA GLU A 50 -3.77 -15.48 3.42
C GLU A 50 -3.90 -13.97 3.25
N ALA A 51 -3.47 -13.44 2.10
CA ALA A 51 -3.58 -12.01 1.84
C ALA A 51 -5.04 -11.57 1.83
N ARG A 52 -5.91 -12.34 1.19
CA ARG A 52 -7.35 -12.05 1.16
C ARG A 52 -7.98 -12.09 2.55
N GLU A 53 -7.64 -13.10 3.35
CA GLU A 53 -8.12 -13.22 4.72
C GLU A 53 -7.63 -12.07 5.60
N GLN A 54 -6.35 -11.70 5.49
CA GLN A 54 -5.79 -10.60 6.26
C GLN A 54 -6.38 -9.26 5.85
N LEU A 55 -6.62 -9.03 4.57
CA LEU A 55 -7.28 -7.80 4.11
C LEU A 55 -8.71 -7.71 4.67
N THR A 56 -9.45 -8.81 4.65
CA THR A 56 -10.80 -8.85 5.23
C THR A 56 -10.76 -8.51 6.72
N ALA A 57 -9.84 -9.08 7.46
CA ALA A 57 -9.66 -8.80 8.88
C ALA A 57 -9.23 -7.35 9.13
N TYR A 58 -8.35 -6.82 8.28
CA TYR A 58 -7.91 -5.42 8.36
C TYR A 58 -9.10 -4.46 8.22
N PHE A 59 -9.92 -4.65 7.20
CA PHE A 59 -11.08 -3.79 6.99
C PHE A 59 -12.18 -3.98 8.04
N ALA A 60 -12.20 -5.12 8.72
CA ALA A 60 -13.10 -5.36 9.86
C ALA A 60 -12.57 -4.74 11.16
N GLY A 61 -11.37 -4.15 11.15
CA GLY A 61 -10.75 -3.59 12.35
C GLY A 61 -10.13 -4.64 13.26
N GLU A 62 -9.95 -5.86 12.78
CA GLU A 62 -9.47 -7.00 13.57
C GLU A 62 -7.98 -7.29 13.37
N LEU A 63 -7.35 -6.72 12.34
CA LEU A 63 -5.94 -6.91 12.03
C LEU A 63 -5.27 -5.55 11.88
N ARG A 64 -4.13 -5.37 12.54
CA ARG A 64 -3.34 -4.12 12.46
C ARG A 64 -2.09 -4.28 11.61
N ASP A 65 -1.41 -5.41 11.72
CA ASP A 65 -0.15 -5.67 11.03
C ASP A 65 -0.32 -6.87 10.10
N PHE A 66 0.11 -6.70 8.86
CA PHE A 66 0.09 -7.78 7.88
C PHE A 66 1.33 -8.65 8.04
N ASP A 67 1.15 -9.95 7.94
CA ASP A 67 2.22 -10.94 7.93
C ASP A 67 2.11 -11.76 6.64
N LEU A 68 2.72 -11.24 5.59
CA LEU A 68 2.62 -11.81 4.24
C LEU A 68 4.00 -11.79 3.57
N PRO A 69 4.32 -12.81 2.76
CA PRO A 69 5.53 -12.77 1.96
C PRO A 69 5.38 -11.75 0.83
N LEU A 70 6.19 -10.71 0.85
CA LEU A 70 6.17 -9.62 -0.13
C LEU A 70 7.39 -9.69 -1.05
N ALA A 71 7.17 -9.34 -2.32
CA ALA A 71 8.25 -9.22 -3.29
C ALA A 71 7.99 -8.01 -4.21
N PRO A 72 8.05 -6.79 -3.66
CA PRO A 72 7.86 -5.59 -4.47
C PRO A 72 9.04 -5.39 -5.42
N LEU A 73 8.73 -5.06 -6.68
CA LEU A 73 9.75 -4.78 -7.69
C LEU A 73 9.96 -3.28 -7.81
N GLY A 74 11.20 -2.86 -7.65
CA GLY A 74 11.58 -1.46 -7.76
C GLY A 74 13.09 -1.29 -7.70
N THR A 75 13.53 -0.03 -7.81
CA THR A 75 14.94 0.33 -7.65
C THR A 75 15.37 0.13 -6.19
N PRO A 76 16.68 0.02 -5.91
CA PRO A 76 17.14 -0.05 -4.52
C PRO A 76 16.64 1.09 -3.65
N PHE A 77 16.60 2.31 -4.18
CA PHE A 77 16.09 3.47 -3.47
C PHE A 77 14.59 3.31 -3.15
N GLN A 78 13.80 2.88 -4.13
CA GLN A 78 12.36 2.65 -3.93
C GLN A 78 12.12 1.58 -2.87
N VAL A 79 12.86 0.47 -2.94
CA VAL A 79 12.73 -0.60 -1.95
C VAL A 79 13.07 -0.09 -0.54
N ASP A 80 14.10 0.73 -0.40
CA ASP A 80 14.45 1.32 0.89
C ASP A 80 13.32 2.19 1.44
N VAL A 81 12.68 2.98 0.60
CA VAL A 81 11.52 3.80 0.99
C VAL A 81 10.36 2.91 1.43
N TRP A 82 10.06 1.86 0.67
CA TRP A 82 8.95 0.95 0.99
C TRP A 82 9.21 0.18 2.28
N GLU A 83 10.45 -0.21 2.54
CA GLU A 83 10.82 -0.85 3.81
C GLU A 83 10.65 0.11 5.00
N ALA A 84 11.03 1.37 4.82
CA ALA A 84 10.82 2.40 5.85
C ALA A 84 9.34 2.62 6.14
N LEU A 85 8.50 2.59 5.09
CA LEU A 85 7.04 2.71 5.25
C LEU A 85 6.47 1.61 6.15
N ARG A 86 6.99 0.40 6.04
CA ARG A 86 6.50 -0.73 6.85
C ARG A 86 6.75 -0.54 8.34
N ARG A 87 7.62 0.38 8.71
CA ARG A 87 7.91 0.69 10.12
C ARG A 87 6.99 1.77 10.69
N VAL A 88 6.19 2.42 9.85
CA VAL A 88 5.19 3.39 10.33
C VAL A 88 4.04 2.62 10.97
N PRO A 89 3.82 2.77 12.29
CA PRO A 89 2.84 1.95 12.99
C PRO A 89 1.40 2.20 12.55
N TYR A 90 0.57 1.20 12.71
CA TYR A 90 -0.88 1.31 12.54
C TYR A 90 -1.42 2.43 13.45
N GLY A 91 -2.31 3.25 12.90
CA GLY A 91 -2.90 4.37 13.62
C GLY A 91 -2.01 5.60 13.73
N ARG A 92 -0.82 5.56 13.13
CA ARG A 92 0.13 6.67 13.12
C ARG A 92 0.34 7.19 11.72
N THR A 93 0.81 8.42 11.62
CA THR A 93 1.23 9.02 10.36
C THR A 93 2.65 9.56 10.48
N CYS A 94 3.31 9.74 9.34
CA CYS A 94 4.57 10.45 9.29
C CYS A 94 4.52 11.45 8.12
N THR A 95 5.39 12.44 8.17
CA THR A 95 5.52 13.38 7.06
C THR A 95 6.50 12.86 6.02
N TYR A 96 6.46 13.43 4.81
CA TYR A 96 7.45 13.10 3.78
C TYR A 96 8.87 13.41 4.23
N GLY A 97 9.05 14.50 5.00
CA GLY A 97 10.34 14.85 5.57
C GLY A 97 10.84 13.82 6.59
N GLU A 98 9.96 13.35 7.46
CA GLU A 98 10.29 12.30 8.41
C GLU A 98 10.65 10.99 7.72
N LEU A 99 9.93 10.64 6.66
CA LEU A 99 10.24 9.45 5.87
C LEU A 99 11.59 9.57 5.18
N ALA A 100 11.90 10.75 4.62
CA ALA A 100 13.20 11.02 4.00
C ALA A 100 14.34 10.87 5.00
N ALA A 101 14.17 11.39 6.21
CA ALA A 101 15.14 11.23 7.27
C ALA A 101 15.33 9.76 7.66
N ALA A 102 14.23 9.00 7.72
CA ALA A 102 14.26 7.59 8.08
C ALA A 102 15.06 6.73 7.08
N VAL A 103 15.06 7.09 5.79
CA VAL A 103 15.85 6.39 4.78
C VAL A 103 17.28 6.94 4.67
N GLY A 104 17.68 7.86 5.55
CA GLY A 104 19.02 8.45 5.55
C GLY A 104 19.24 9.48 4.45
N ARG A 105 18.18 10.06 3.90
CA ARG A 105 18.24 11.05 2.82
C ARG A 105 17.35 12.25 3.10
N PRO A 106 17.64 13.00 4.17
CA PRO A 106 16.73 14.06 4.64
C PRO A 106 16.49 15.20 3.64
N THR A 107 17.37 15.36 2.64
CA THR A 107 17.19 16.38 1.60
C THR A 107 16.46 15.85 0.36
N ALA A 108 16.18 14.56 0.28
CA ALA A 108 15.58 13.91 -0.89
C ALA A 108 14.05 13.77 -0.76
N VAL A 109 13.37 14.78 -0.20
CA VAL A 109 11.94 14.71 0.10
C VAL A 109 11.10 14.47 -1.15
N ARG A 110 11.43 15.10 -2.29
CA ARG A 110 10.70 14.89 -3.54
C ARG A 110 10.88 13.48 -4.09
N ALA A 111 12.11 12.97 -4.07
CA ALA A 111 12.40 11.62 -4.55
C ALA A 111 11.72 10.57 -3.67
N VAL A 112 11.70 10.79 -2.36
CA VAL A 112 11.01 9.94 -1.39
C VAL A 112 9.50 9.97 -1.64
N GLY A 113 8.93 11.16 -1.88
CA GLY A 113 7.52 11.29 -2.23
C GLY A 113 7.16 10.56 -3.52
N ALA A 114 8.00 10.65 -4.54
CA ALA A 114 7.79 9.92 -5.79
C ALA A 114 7.86 8.40 -5.59
N ALA A 115 8.81 7.92 -4.80
CA ALA A 115 8.91 6.49 -4.47
C ALA A 115 7.70 6.02 -3.66
N ASN A 116 7.22 6.83 -2.72
CA ASN A 116 6.00 6.55 -1.98
C ASN A 116 4.79 6.37 -2.91
N GLY A 117 4.66 7.26 -3.90
CA GLY A 117 3.57 7.20 -4.89
C GLY A 117 3.68 6.02 -5.86
N ARG A 118 4.84 5.40 -5.97
CA ARG A 118 5.09 4.23 -6.81
C ARG A 118 5.02 2.90 -6.06
N ASN A 119 4.66 2.92 -4.78
CA ASN A 119 4.50 1.70 -4.00
C ASN A 119 3.59 0.70 -4.73
N PRO A 120 4.08 -0.50 -5.07
CA PRO A 120 3.27 -1.47 -5.81
C PRO A 120 2.33 -2.29 -4.94
N ILE A 121 2.46 -2.22 -3.60
CA ILE A 121 1.67 -3.03 -2.68
C ILE A 121 0.95 -2.11 -1.69
N SER A 122 -0.03 -1.39 -2.19
CA SER A 122 -0.82 -0.45 -1.37
C SER A 122 -1.45 -1.17 -0.17
N ILE A 123 -1.72 -0.43 0.88
CA ILE A 123 -2.35 -0.90 2.13
C ILE A 123 -1.40 -1.75 2.96
N VAL A 124 -0.89 -2.85 2.43
CA VAL A 124 0.05 -3.75 3.14
C VAL A 124 1.37 -3.01 3.39
N VAL A 125 1.90 -2.32 2.38
CA VAL A 125 2.97 -1.35 2.56
C VAL A 125 2.29 0.02 2.69
N PRO A 126 2.27 0.61 3.89
CA PRO A 126 1.30 1.65 4.23
C PRO A 126 1.67 3.06 3.73
N CYS A 127 1.74 3.24 2.42
CA CYS A 127 2.02 4.55 1.83
C CYS A 127 0.93 5.59 2.14
N HIS A 128 -0.26 5.15 2.54
CA HIS A 128 -1.34 6.03 2.98
C HIS A 128 -1.04 6.73 4.32
N ARG A 129 -0.06 6.25 5.09
CA ARG A 129 0.33 6.83 6.39
C ARG A 129 1.29 8.03 6.26
N VAL A 130 1.66 8.40 5.03
CA VAL A 130 2.53 9.57 4.78
C VAL A 130 1.66 10.76 4.44
N VAL A 131 1.85 11.85 5.18
CA VAL A 131 1.05 13.07 5.04
C VAL A 131 1.95 14.29 4.84
N GLY A 132 1.36 15.41 4.41
CA GLY A 132 2.08 16.68 4.31
C GLY A 132 2.49 17.22 5.67
N ALA A 133 3.37 18.22 5.69
CA ALA A 133 3.95 18.79 6.91
C ALA A 133 2.93 19.23 7.95
N ASN A 134 1.74 19.64 7.51
CA ASN A 134 0.65 20.10 8.39
C ASN A 134 -0.41 19.00 8.60
N GLY A 135 -0.10 17.73 8.37
CA GLY A 135 -1.07 16.65 8.42
C GLY A 135 -2.02 16.61 7.23
N ARG A 136 -1.72 17.38 6.17
CA ARG A 136 -2.59 17.44 4.98
C ARG A 136 -2.53 16.15 4.20
N LEU A 137 -3.70 15.70 3.73
CA LEU A 137 -3.80 14.53 2.88
C LEU A 137 -3.50 14.92 1.44
N ILE A 138 -2.25 14.69 1.03
CA ILE A 138 -1.77 14.98 -0.32
C ILE A 138 -1.06 13.76 -0.88
N GLY A 139 -1.20 13.55 -2.18
CA GLY A 139 -0.43 12.52 -2.89
C GLY A 139 -0.72 11.10 -2.43
N TYR A 140 -1.65 10.43 -3.11
CA TYR A 140 -1.88 9.00 -2.94
C TYR A 140 -2.29 8.41 -4.29
N ALA A 141 -1.66 7.32 -4.71
CA ALA A 141 -1.96 6.70 -6.01
C ALA A 141 -3.43 6.26 -6.11
N GLY A 142 -4.01 5.82 -5.01
CA GLY A 142 -5.41 5.43 -4.93
C GLY A 142 -6.40 6.58 -4.77
N GLY A 143 -5.90 7.82 -4.68
CA GLY A 143 -6.73 9.00 -4.48
C GLY A 143 -6.89 9.40 -3.01
N VAL A 144 -7.10 10.70 -2.77
CA VAL A 144 -7.15 11.27 -1.42
C VAL A 144 -8.32 10.70 -0.60
N ASP A 145 -9.43 10.41 -1.26
CA ASP A 145 -10.61 9.86 -0.58
C ASP A 145 -10.33 8.47 0.01
N ARG A 146 -9.66 7.61 -0.74
CA ARG A 146 -9.24 6.29 -0.23
C ARG A 146 -8.20 6.42 0.87
N LYS A 147 -7.27 7.37 0.74
CA LYS A 147 -6.29 7.66 1.78
C LYS A 147 -6.98 8.07 3.09
N ALA A 148 -7.93 8.98 3.01
CA ALA A 148 -8.71 9.42 4.17
C ALA A 148 -9.47 8.26 4.80
N ALA A 149 -10.08 7.40 4.00
CA ALA A 149 -10.84 6.24 4.49
C ALA A 149 -9.93 5.26 5.25
N LEU A 150 -8.75 4.97 4.71
CA LEU A 150 -7.79 4.07 5.36
C LEU A 150 -7.29 4.65 6.68
N LEU A 151 -6.94 5.94 6.70
CA LEU A 151 -6.49 6.60 7.93
C LEU A 151 -7.59 6.64 8.99
N SER A 152 -8.83 6.91 8.58
CA SER A 152 -9.96 6.93 9.50
C SER A 152 -10.22 5.56 10.11
N LEU A 153 -10.14 4.51 9.31
CA LEU A 153 -10.25 3.14 9.79
C LEU A 153 -9.19 2.86 10.86
N GLU A 154 -7.94 3.20 10.58
CA GLU A 154 -6.82 2.94 11.48
C GLU A 154 -6.88 3.77 12.76
N GLN A 155 -7.57 4.89 12.74
CA GLN A 155 -7.75 5.75 13.91
C GLN A 155 -9.02 5.42 14.69
N GLY A 156 -9.69 4.33 14.36
CA GLY A 156 -10.87 3.86 15.08
C GLY A 156 -12.18 4.51 14.65
N SER A 157 -12.19 5.19 13.52
CA SER A 157 -13.41 5.77 12.97
C SER A 157 -14.24 4.71 12.25
N THR A 158 -15.57 4.85 12.29
CA THR A 158 -16.51 3.89 11.69
C THR A 158 -17.01 4.38 10.35
N LEU A 159 -16.12 4.54 9.38
CA LEU A 159 -16.49 4.99 8.04
C LEU A 159 -17.04 3.86 7.14
N PHE A 160 -16.89 2.65 7.56
CA PHE A 160 -17.32 1.49 6.78
C PHE A 160 -18.52 0.78 7.41
#